data_47587c74d1c8bd849c0e939a0370612c
#
_entry.id   47587c74d1c8bd849c0e939a0370612c
#
_cell.length_a   1.000
_cell.length_b   1.000
_cell.length_c   1.000
_cell.angle_alpha   90.00
_cell.angle_beta   90.00
_cell.angle_gamma   90.00
#
_symmetry.space_group_name_H-M   'P 1'
#
loop_
_entity.id
_entity.type
_entity.pdbx_description
1 polymer ?
#
loop_
_entity_poly.entity_id
_entity_poly.type
_entity_poly.pdbx_seq_one_letter_code
_entity_poly.pdbx_strand_id
1 'polypeptide(L)'
;MDPRHAPALHALDGARLERFLLRTRAGAAIPDDVDLGAQLTQILERARALVPAHTGFILLDDPLRKVSDRARNDLWFVTAFGPAGDRLPGMRLAAGRGIAGRVYVTGRPRLAADAPGDPDFAPEADLPTGSDAHSVVAAPIAIGSTVCGVIELVDPVGGGRFDQRDLALLEIFAGYTSSTLQNALDAKRAAELARRDDLTGLSNDRWLHHRLVEMIAEADVSGQPLALIFFDLDRFKRVNDTHGHLAGSQVLREVGFLLRRLVTDEGALLARYGGDEFVVCLPASRAPAGADAAEMIRDAIERTVFIDQAYGDAIPALHLEGAVTASLGVAHYHPGAGEARPYASARALLQHADTAMYAAKSAGRNRVEVVEDES
;
A
#
# COMPACT_ATOMS: atom_id res chain seq x y z
N MET A 1 -18.50 -24.83 -29.86
CA MET A 1 -17.07 -24.49 -29.84
C MET A 1 -16.43 -25.41 -28.78
N ASP A 2 -15.40 -26.18 -29.12
CA ASP A 2 -14.71 -27.06 -28.16
C ASP A 2 -14.04 -26.17 -27.09
N PRO A 3 -14.33 -26.35 -25.80
CA PRO A 3 -13.74 -25.53 -24.72
C PRO A 3 -12.21 -25.56 -24.66
N ARG A 4 -11.59 -26.49 -25.39
CA ARG A 4 -10.14 -26.64 -25.50
C ARG A 4 -9.44 -25.61 -26.41
N HIS A 5 -10.19 -24.75 -27.14
CA HIS A 5 -9.69 -23.77 -28.08
C HIS A 5 -10.03 -22.31 -27.68
N ALA A 6 -10.48 -22.08 -26.45
CA ALA A 6 -10.66 -20.70 -25.97
C ALA A 6 -9.28 -20.01 -25.82
N PRO A 7 -9.07 -18.80 -26.36
CA PRO A 7 -7.80 -18.10 -26.20
C PRO A 7 -7.49 -17.90 -24.72
N ALA A 8 -6.22 -18.07 -24.37
CA ALA A 8 -5.74 -17.88 -23.00
C ALA A 8 -6.01 -16.45 -22.52
N LEU A 9 -6.28 -16.31 -21.24
CA LEU A 9 -6.38 -15.03 -20.56
C LEU A 9 -5.03 -14.66 -19.98
N HIS A 10 -4.68 -13.38 -20.10
CA HIS A 10 -3.43 -12.82 -19.64
C HIS A 10 -3.72 -11.60 -18.78
N ALA A 11 -3.00 -11.46 -17.65
CA ALA A 11 -3.11 -10.32 -16.75
C ALA A 11 -1.73 -9.80 -16.35
N LEU A 12 -1.69 -8.56 -15.88
CA LEU A 12 -0.51 -8.03 -15.18
C LEU A 12 -0.26 -8.83 -13.90
N ASP A 13 1.01 -8.97 -13.54
CA ASP A 13 1.39 -9.50 -12.23
C ASP A 13 0.89 -8.65 -11.06
N GLY A 14 0.77 -9.26 -9.87
CA GLY A 14 0.20 -8.63 -8.69
C GLY A 14 0.91 -7.33 -8.31
N ALA A 15 2.23 -7.29 -8.37
CA ALA A 15 3.02 -6.10 -8.02
C ALA A 15 2.75 -4.92 -8.97
N ARG A 16 2.58 -5.18 -10.25
CA ARG A 16 2.22 -4.14 -11.23
C ARG A 16 0.77 -3.69 -11.09
N LEU A 17 -0.14 -4.59 -10.71
CA LEU A 17 -1.55 -4.25 -10.47
C LEU A 17 -1.71 -3.40 -9.21
N GLU A 18 -0.87 -3.57 -8.22
CA GLU A 18 -0.93 -2.82 -6.97
C GLU A 18 -0.95 -1.30 -7.19
N ARG A 19 -0.18 -0.79 -8.16
CA ARG A 19 -0.15 0.64 -8.48
C ARG A 19 -1.52 1.21 -8.86
N PHE A 20 -2.42 0.42 -9.44
CA PHE A 20 -3.76 0.86 -9.82
C PHE A 20 -4.72 0.98 -8.62
N LEU A 21 -4.32 0.45 -7.46
CA LEU A 21 -5.02 0.62 -6.19
C LEU A 21 -4.45 1.74 -5.32
N LEU A 22 -3.33 2.37 -5.70
CA LEU A 22 -2.74 3.50 -4.98
C LEU A 22 -3.54 4.80 -5.17
N ARG A 23 -4.80 4.81 -4.72
CA ARG A 23 -5.69 5.99 -4.84
C ARG A 23 -5.52 7.01 -3.72
N THR A 24 -4.57 6.79 -2.82
CA THR A 24 -4.09 7.76 -1.83
C THR A 24 -2.57 7.72 -1.77
N ARG A 25 -1.94 8.85 -1.46
CA ARG A 25 -0.47 9.01 -1.37
C ARG A 25 0.21 8.17 -0.27
N ALA A 26 -0.54 7.40 0.50
CA ALA A 26 0.00 6.50 1.51
C ALA A 26 0.22 5.12 0.88
N GLY A 27 1.47 4.79 0.61
CA GLY A 27 1.86 3.51 0.03
C GLY A 27 1.80 2.39 1.06
N ALA A 28 0.73 1.62 1.07
CA ALA A 28 0.69 0.32 1.73
C ALA A 28 0.40 -0.78 0.70
N ALA A 29 1.02 -1.92 0.85
CA ALA A 29 0.85 -3.07 -0.01
C ALA A 29 -0.58 -3.65 0.07
N ILE A 30 -1.07 -4.25 -1.02
CA ILE A 30 -2.29 -5.08 -0.97
C ILE A 30 -1.99 -6.24 -0.02
N PRO A 31 -2.93 -6.67 0.84
CA PRO A 31 -2.76 -7.90 1.60
C PRO A 31 -2.41 -9.07 0.67
N ASP A 32 -1.44 -9.91 1.06
CA ASP A 32 -0.91 -11.01 0.24
C ASP A 32 -1.96 -12.06 -0.14
N ASP A 33 -3.12 -12.07 0.55
CA ASP A 33 -4.26 -12.93 0.29
C ASP A 33 -5.21 -12.41 -0.80
N VAL A 34 -5.01 -11.19 -1.34
CA VAL A 34 -5.86 -10.59 -2.38
C VAL A 34 -5.14 -10.60 -3.73
N ASP A 35 -5.34 -11.65 -4.51
CA ASP A 35 -4.92 -11.71 -5.92
C ASP A 35 -5.92 -10.96 -6.83
N LEU A 36 -5.72 -9.65 -6.95
CA LEU A 36 -6.53 -8.80 -7.82
C LEU A 36 -6.44 -9.21 -9.29
N GLY A 37 -5.26 -9.68 -9.75
CA GLY A 37 -5.04 -10.14 -11.12
C GLY A 37 -5.94 -11.34 -11.46
N ALA A 38 -5.93 -12.34 -10.59
CA ALA A 38 -6.80 -13.51 -10.73
C ALA A 38 -8.29 -13.14 -10.71
N GLN A 39 -8.68 -12.20 -9.81
CA GLN A 39 -10.07 -11.75 -9.73
C GLN A 39 -10.52 -11.02 -11.00
N LEU A 40 -9.75 -10.07 -11.52
CA LEU A 40 -10.07 -9.36 -12.76
C LEU A 40 -10.10 -10.31 -13.97
N THR A 41 -9.17 -11.26 -14.03
CA THR A 41 -9.15 -12.32 -15.04
C THR A 41 -10.40 -13.15 -15.00
N GLN A 42 -10.83 -13.60 -13.81
CA GLN A 42 -12.05 -14.38 -13.64
C GLN A 42 -13.31 -13.61 -14.05
N ILE A 43 -13.38 -12.30 -13.76
CA ILE A 43 -14.51 -11.46 -14.20
C ILE A 43 -14.55 -11.39 -15.72
N LEU A 44 -13.42 -11.15 -16.37
CA LEU A 44 -13.35 -11.08 -17.83
C LEU A 44 -13.68 -12.44 -18.50
N GLU A 45 -13.27 -13.55 -17.90
CA GLU A 45 -13.69 -14.90 -18.35
C GLU A 45 -15.19 -15.12 -18.28
N ARG A 46 -15.80 -14.73 -17.16
CA ARG A 46 -17.26 -14.84 -16.99
C ARG A 46 -18.01 -13.92 -17.95
N ALA A 47 -17.50 -12.69 -18.18
CA ALA A 47 -18.06 -11.81 -19.19
C ALA A 47 -18.04 -12.45 -20.58
N ARG A 48 -16.90 -13.02 -20.99
CA ARG A 48 -16.77 -13.76 -22.26
C ARG A 48 -17.69 -14.98 -22.35
N ALA A 49 -17.95 -15.67 -21.25
CA ALA A 49 -18.83 -16.84 -21.24
C ALA A 49 -20.30 -16.47 -21.50
N LEU A 50 -20.75 -15.27 -21.10
CA LEU A 50 -22.11 -14.80 -21.28
C LEU A 50 -22.28 -13.86 -22.47
N VAL A 51 -21.24 -13.13 -22.84
CA VAL A 51 -21.13 -12.30 -24.04
C VAL A 51 -19.93 -12.80 -24.85
N PRO A 52 -20.10 -13.86 -25.66
CA PRO A 52 -19.00 -14.48 -26.37
C PRO A 52 -18.37 -13.51 -27.38
N ALA A 53 -17.09 -13.19 -27.18
CA ALA A 53 -16.33 -12.25 -27.99
C ALA A 53 -14.98 -12.85 -28.44
N HIS A 54 -14.47 -12.37 -29.56
CA HIS A 54 -13.16 -12.77 -30.08
C HIS A 54 -12.02 -12.13 -29.27
N THR A 55 -12.20 -10.88 -28.85
CA THR A 55 -11.23 -10.14 -28.03
C THR A 55 -11.95 -9.45 -26.89
N GLY A 56 -11.28 -9.31 -25.74
CA GLY A 56 -11.78 -8.52 -24.64
C GLY A 56 -10.67 -8.13 -23.68
N PHE A 57 -10.86 -7.02 -23.01
CA PHE A 57 -9.88 -6.49 -22.06
C PHE A 57 -10.50 -5.59 -20.99
N ILE A 58 -9.76 -5.43 -19.91
CA ILE A 58 -10.03 -4.44 -18.86
C ILE A 58 -8.88 -3.45 -18.87
N LEU A 59 -9.25 -2.16 -18.88
CA LEU A 59 -8.35 -1.02 -18.78
C LEU A 59 -8.58 -0.29 -17.46
N LEU A 60 -7.52 0.15 -16.80
CA LEU A 60 -7.60 1.01 -15.60
C LEU A 60 -6.71 2.24 -15.77
N ASP A 61 -7.14 3.37 -15.19
CA ASP A 61 -6.33 4.57 -15.10
C ASP A 61 -5.24 4.44 -14.03
N ASP A 62 -4.13 5.15 -14.19
CA ASP A 62 -3.07 5.25 -13.19
C ASP A 62 -3.44 6.34 -12.15
N PRO A 63 -3.82 5.95 -10.93
CA PRO A 63 -4.28 6.90 -9.92
C PRO A 63 -3.20 7.90 -9.48
N LEU A 64 -1.90 7.57 -9.64
CA LEU A 64 -0.79 8.45 -9.29
C LEU A 64 -0.57 9.56 -10.32
N ARG A 65 -1.01 9.33 -11.57
CA ARG A 65 -0.87 10.27 -12.70
C ARG A 65 -2.18 10.89 -13.14
N LYS A 66 -3.28 10.50 -12.49
CA LYS A 66 -4.62 10.95 -12.85
C LYS A 66 -4.78 12.46 -12.66
N VAL A 67 -5.29 13.11 -13.71
CA VAL A 67 -5.68 14.52 -13.70
C VAL A 67 -7.21 14.64 -13.79
N SER A 68 -7.75 15.82 -13.43
CA SER A 68 -9.19 16.07 -13.43
C SER A 68 -9.82 16.01 -14.84
N ASP A 69 -9.08 16.45 -15.86
CA ASP A 69 -9.48 16.28 -17.26
C ASP A 69 -9.23 14.83 -17.69
N ARG A 70 -10.31 14.05 -17.73
CA ARG A 70 -10.22 12.62 -18.04
C ARG A 70 -9.62 12.33 -19.41
N ALA A 71 -9.81 13.20 -20.40
CA ALA A 71 -9.28 13.01 -21.75
C ALA A 71 -7.73 13.05 -21.81
N ARG A 72 -7.09 13.60 -20.78
CA ARG A 72 -5.63 13.70 -20.67
C ARG A 72 -5.00 12.57 -19.85
N ASN A 73 -5.80 11.66 -19.35
CA ASN A 73 -5.30 10.51 -18.60
C ASN A 73 -4.82 9.41 -19.54
N ASP A 74 -4.08 8.46 -18.98
CA ASP A 74 -3.71 7.23 -19.63
C ASP A 74 -4.47 6.06 -19.02
N LEU A 75 -4.90 5.14 -19.88
CA LEU A 75 -5.45 3.85 -19.50
C LEU A 75 -4.40 2.77 -19.74
N TRP A 76 -4.39 1.76 -18.90
CA TRP A 76 -3.47 0.64 -18.99
C TRP A 76 -4.26 -0.65 -19.13
N PHE A 77 -3.89 -1.47 -20.08
CA PHE A 77 -4.42 -2.82 -20.20
C PHE A 77 -3.96 -3.63 -18.99
N VAL A 78 -4.90 -4.10 -18.16
CA VAL A 78 -4.58 -4.86 -16.95
C VAL A 78 -4.84 -6.35 -17.13
N THR A 79 -5.85 -6.73 -17.92
CA THR A 79 -6.10 -8.11 -18.35
C THR A 79 -6.71 -8.11 -19.74
N ALA A 80 -6.44 -9.17 -20.52
CA ALA A 80 -6.92 -9.31 -21.88
C ALA A 80 -7.02 -10.77 -22.32
N PHE A 81 -7.87 -11.04 -23.33
CA PHE A 81 -7.88 -12.29 -24.10
C PHE A 81 -8.06 -11.98 -25.59
N GLY A 82 -7.80 -12.96 -26.41
CA GLY A 82 -7.92 -12.87 -27.88
C GLY A 82 -6.58 -12.92 -28.58
N PRO A 83 -6.55 -12.69 -29.91
CA PRO A 83 -5.30 -12.59 -30.67
C PRO A 83 -4.39 -11.52 -30.07
N ALA A 84 -3.18 -11.86 -29.69
CA ALA A 84 -2.24 -11.00 -28.96
C ALA A 84 -2.70 -10.52 -27.56
N GLY A 85 -3.64 -11.22 -26.93
CA GLY A 85 -4.01 -10.97 -25.53
C GLY A 85 -2.83 -11.03 -24.55
N ASP A 86 -1.78 -11.80 -24.88
CA ASP A 86 -0.51 -11.91 -24.14
C ASP A 86 0.34 -10.64 -24.18
N ARG A 87 0.18 -9.78 -25.20
CA ARG A 87 0.98 -8.57 -25.40
C ARG A 87 0.31 -7.30 -24.84
N LEU A 88 -1.00 -7.32 -24.62
CA LEU A 88 -1.76 -6.16 -24.18
C LEU A 88 -1.48 -5.76 -22.72
N PRO A 89 -1.43 -6.67 -21.73
CA PRO A 89 -1.21 -6.29 -20.34
C PRO A 89 0.08 -5.48 -20.15
N GLY A 90 -0.07 -4.27 -19.59
CA GLY A 90 1.02 -3.33 -19.42
C GLY A 90 1.18 -2.32 -20.55
N MET A 91 0.46 -2.45 -21.65
CA MET A 91 0.39 -1.41 -22.68
C MET A 91 -0.47 -0.23 -22.23
N ARG A 92 -0.20 0.94 -22.79
CA ARG A 92 -0.87 2.20 -22.48
C ARG A 92 -1.73 2.66 -23.64
N LEU A 93 -2.92 3.13 -23.31
CA LEU A 93 -3.86 3.78 -24.23
C LEU A 93 -4.14 5.20 -23.73
N ALA A 94 -4.05 6.20 -24.62
CA ALA A 94 -4.47 7.56 -24.29
C ALA A 94 -6.00 7.63 -24.14
N ALA A 95 -6.50 8.10 -23.00
CA ALA A 95 -7.94 8.11 -22.68
C ALA A 95 -8.82 8.97 -23.60
N GLY A 96 -8.24 9.85 -24.40
CA GLY A 96 -8.97 10.66 -25.38
C GLY A 96 -9.24 9.94 -26.71
N ARG A 97 -8.86 8.67 -26.89
CA ARG A 97 -8.90 7.96 -28.18
C ARG A 97 -9.65 6.65 -28.09
N GLY A 98 -10.37 6.32 -29.13
CA GLY A 98 -11.10 5.08 -29.30
C GLY A 98 -12.39 5.00 -28.49
N ILE A 99 -13.12 3.89 -28.66
CA ILE A 99 -14.39 3.61 -27.98
C ILE A 99 -14.17 3.48 -26.47
N ALA A 100 -13.16 2.74 -26.04
CA ALA A 100 -12.80 2.63 -24.61
C ALA A 100 -12.48 4.01 -24.01
N GLY A 101 -11.68 4.82 -24.71
CA GLY A 101 -11.36 6.18 -24.27
C GLY A 101 -12.60 7.05 -24.13
N ARG A 102 -13.52 6.97 -25.07
CA ARG A 102 -14.79 7.71 -25.02
C ARG A 102 -15.66 7.31 -23.83
N VAL A 103 -15.77 6.00 -23.56
CA VAL A 103 -16.48 5.46 -22.40
C VAL A 103 -15.85 5.95 -21.10
N TYR A 104 -14.53 5.92 -20.99
CA TYR A 104 -13.82 6.42 -19.82
C TYR A 104 -14.07 7.92 -19.57
N VAL A 105 -13.97 8.74 -20.62
CA VAL A 105 -14.16 10.20 -20.53
C VAL A 105 -15.59 10.56 -20.14
N THR A 106 -16.58 9.95 -20.81
CA THR A 106 -17.99 10.28 -20.62
C THR A 106 -18.61 9.58 -19.41
N GLY A 107 -18.08 8.43 -19.00
CA GLY A 107 -18.68 7.56 -18.00
C GLY A 107 -19.99 6.90 -18.46
N ARG A 108 -20.22 6.83 -19.78
CA ARG A 108 -21.43 6.22 -20.38
C ARG A 108 -21.05 4.98 -21.15
N PRO A 109 -21.80 3.87 -20.99
CA PRO A 109 -21.58 2.65 -21.76
C PRO A 109 -21.82 2.92 -23.25
N ARG A 110 -21.18 2.16 -24.12
CA ARG A 110 -21.27 2.31 -25.57
C ARG A 110 -21.42 0.97 -26.28
N LEU A 111 -22.31 0.95 -27.25
CA LEU A 111 -22.45 -0.08 -28.26
C LEU A 111 -22.12 0.53 -29.61
N ALA A 112 -21.04 0.11 -30.22
CA ALA A 112 -20.67 0.40 -31.60
C ALA A 112 -20.96 -0.86 -32.44
N ALA A 113 -22.20 -1.02 -32.89
CA ALA A 113 -22.62 -2.16 -33.71
C ALA A 113 -21.92 -2.19 -35.07
N ASP A 114 -21.48 -1.05 -35.57
CA ASP A 114 -20.65 -0.88 -36.77
C ASP A 114 -19.43 -0.02 -36.36
N ALA A 115 -18.42 -0.68 -35.82
CA ALA A 115 -17.26 0.01 -35.25
C ALA A 115 -16.53 0.86 -36.25
N PRO A 116 -16.24 0.42 -37.50
CA PRO A 116 -15.60 1.28 -38.49
C PRO A 116 -16.42 2.54 -38.89
N GLY A 117 -17.74 2.50 -38.73
CA GLY A 117 -18.64 3.62 -38.97
C GLY A 117 -18.86 4.52 -37.76
N ASP A 118 -18.35 4.15 -36.58
CA ASP A 118 -18.50 4.93 -35.33
C ASP A 118 -17.51 6.11 -35.31
N PRO A 119 -17.96 7.36 -35.06
CA PRO A 119 -17.09 8.53 -35.04
C PRO A 119 -16.01 8.52 -33.94
N ASP A 120 -16.21 7.75 -32.89
CA ASP A 120 -15.24 7.61 -31.80
C ASP A 120 -14.27 6.45 -32.05
N PHE A 121 -14.49 5.61 -33.08
CA PHE A 121 -13.61 4.49 -33.40
C PHE A 121 -12.23 4.96 -33.87
N ALA A 122 -11.18 4.40 -33.28
CA ALA A 122 -9.80 4.67 -33.66
C ALA A 122 -9.04 3.34 -33.78
N PRO A 123 -8.71 2.88 -35.01
CA PRO A 123 -8.07 1.56 -35.20
C PRO A 123 -6.82 1.34 -34.38
N GLU A 124 -6.00 2.36 -34.20
CA GLU A 124 -4.78 2.29 -33.38
C GLU A 124 -5.04 2.15 -31.86
N ALA A 125 -6.26 2.48 -31.41
CA ALA A 125 -6.67 2.42 -30.01
C ALA A 125 -7.56 1.19 -29.73
N ASP A 126 -8.53 0.92 -30.60
CA ASP A 126 -9.53 -0.13 -30.43
C ASP A 126 -9.05 -1.48 -31.02
N LEU A 127 -7.97 -1.46 -31.81
CA LEU A 127 -7.37 -2.63 -32.46
C LEU A 127 -5.87 -2.69 -32.22
N PRO A 128 -5.38 -2.65 -30.98
CA PRO A 128 -3.93 -2.70 -30.73
C PRO A 128 -3.25 -3.96 -31.26
N THR A 129 -4.02 -4.92 -31.76
CA THR A 129 -3.57 -6.22 -32.31
C THR A 129 -3.55 -6.28 -33.83
N GLY A 130 -4.01 -5.22 -34.53
CA GLY A 130 -4.04 -5.18 -36.00
C GLY A 130 -5.09 -6.10 -36.66
N SER A 131 -6.10 -6.57 -35.90
CA SER A 131 -7.26 -7.27 -36.43
C SER A 131 -8.35 -6.26 -36.86
N ASP A 132 -9.25 -6.65 -37.80
CA ASP A 132 -10.39 -5.83 -38.15
C ASP A 132 -11.46 -5.94 -37.05
N ALA A 133 -11.91 -4.84 -36.45
CA ALA A 133 -13.08 -4.83 -35.57
C ALA A 133 -14.32 -4.43 -36.35
N HIS A 134 -15.39 -5.20 -36.15
CA HIS A 134 -16.68 -4.93 -36.79
C HIS A 134 -17.72 -4.43 -35.80
N SER A 135 -17.64 -4.86 -34.55
CA SER A 135 -18.57 -4.49 -33.49
C SER A 135 -17.89 -4.45 -32.14
N VAL A 136 -18.19 -3.43 -31.33
CA VAL A 136 -17.59 -3.21 -30.01
C VAL A 136 -18.67 -2.90 -28.99
N VAL A 137 -18.56 -3.48 -27.79
CA VAL A 137 -19.31 -3.06 -26.59
C VAL A 137 -18.32 -2.70 -25.49
N ALA A 138 -18.57 -1.57 -24.82
CA ALA A 138 -17.71 -1.08 -23.77
C ALA A 138 -18.53 -0.46 -22.62
N ALA A 139 -18.13 -0.75 -21.38
CA ALA A 139 -18.80 -0.25 -20.18
C ALA A 139 -17.80 0.35 -19.18
N PRO A 140 -18.15 1.47 -18.50
CA PRO A 140 -17.26 2.12 -17.55
C PRO A 140 -17.15 1.35 -16.25
N ILE A 141 -15.95 1.28 -15.70
CA ILE A 141 -15.67 0.80 -14.35
C ILE A 141 -15.52 2.03 -13.45
N ALA A 142 -16.27 2.10 -12.35
CA ALA A 142 -16.28 3.25 -11.47
C ALA A 142 -16.13 2.86 -9.99
N ILE A 143 -15.47 3.70 -9.21
CA ILE A 143 -15.39 3.60 -7.75
C ILE A 143 -16.10 4.82 -7.18
N GLY A 144 -17.23 4.60 -6.51
CA GLY A 144 -18.15 5.67 -6.16
C GLY A 144 -18.65 6.40 -7.42
N SER A 145 -18.48 7.72 -7.48
CA SER A 145 -18.85 8.54 -8.66
C SER A 145 -17.71 8.71 -9.66
N THR A 146 -16.54 8.11 -9.43
CA THR A 146 -15.35 8.35 -10.24
C THR A 146 -15.07 7.18 -11.18
N VAL A 147 -15.11 7.42 -12.48
CA VAL A 147 -14.67 6.43 -13.48
C VAL A 147 -13.17 6.20 -13.33
N CYS A 148 -12.80 4.92 -13.26
CA CYS A 148 -11.42 4.48 -13.05
C CYS A 148 -10.93 3.49 -14.12
N GLY A 149 -11.82 3.06 -15.03
CA GLY A 149 -11.45 2.13 -16.07
C GLY A 149 -12.60 1.84 -17.03
N VAL A 150 -12.36 0.86 -17.89
CA VAL A 150 -13.30 0.36 -18.89
C VAL A 150 -13.14 -1.14 -19.04
N ILE A 151 -14.25 -1.85 -19.22
CA ILE A 151 -14.27 -3.22 -19.76
C ILE A 151 -14.79 -3.14 -21.18
N GLU A 152 -14.13 -3.80 -22.11
CA GLU A 152 -14.48 -3.80 -23.52
C GLU A 152 -14.41 -5.20 -24.13
N LEU A 153 -15.37 -5.50 -25.00
CA LEU A 153 -15.42 -6.72 -25.81
C LEU A 153 -15.54 -6.33 -27.29
N VAL A 154 -14.81 -7.06 -28.13
CA VAL A 154 -14.71 -6.83 -29.55
C VAL A 154 -15.10 -8.08 -30.31
N ASP A 155 -15.95 -7.94 -31.30
CA ASP A 155 -16.48 -8.93 -32.25
C ASP A 155 -17.09 -10.18 -31.58
N PRO A 156 -18.40 -10.37 -31.75
CA PRO A 156 -19.08 -11.54 -31.18
C PRO A 156 -18.64 -12.83 -31.89
N VAL A 157 -18.44 -13.89 -31.09
CA VAL A 157 -18.13 -15.22 -31.62
C VAL A 157 -19.35 -15.77 -32.38
N GLY A 158 -19.11 -16.27 -33.60
CA GLY A 158 -20.16 -16.76 -34.49
C GLY A 158 -20.60 -15.78 -35.55
N GLY A 159 -20.01 -14.60 -35.57
CA GLY A 159 -20.31 -13.52 -36.52
C GLY A 159 -21.50 -12.67 -36.08
N GLY A 160 -21.77 -11.61 -36.84
CA GLY A 160 -22.83 -10.64 -36.52
C GLY A 160 -22.30 -9.44 -35.74
N ARG A 161 -23.20 -8.79 -35.00
CA ARG A 161 -22.92 -7.57 -34.24
C ARG A 161 -23.45 -7.73 -32.82
N PHE A 162 -22.81 -7.07 -31.87
CA PHE A 162 -23.34 -6.94 -30.52
C PHE A 162 -24.65 -6.13 -30.54
N ASP A 163 -25.50 -6.40 -29.56
CA ASP A 163 -26.78 -5.73 -29.38
C ASP A 163 -26.91 -5.09 -27.98
N GLN A 164 -28.08 -4.51 -27.67
CA GLN A 164 -28.34 -3.86 -26.40
C GLN A 164 -28.35 -4.84 -25.22
N ARG A 165 -28.62 -6.12 -25.45
CA ARG A 165 -28.58 -7.16 -24.40
C ARG A 165 -27.14 -7.47 -24.03
N ASP A 166 -26.24 -7.53 -25.02
CA ASP A 166 -24.81 -7.73 -24.78
C ASP A 166 -24.24 -6.59 -23.98
N LEU A 167 -24.61 -5.33 -24.34
CA LEU A 167 -24.21 -4.15 -23.58
C LEU A 167 -24.72 -4.22 -22.13
N ALA A 168 -25.99 -4.53 -21.90
CA ALA A 168 -26.57 -4.64 -20.58
C ALA A 168 -25.89 -5.72 -19.71
N LEU A 169 -25.52 -6.86 -20.32
CA LEU A 169 -24.74 -7.89 -19.64
C LEU A 169 -23.34 -7.38 -19.29
N LEU A 170 -22.66 -6.68 -20.21
CA LEU A 170 -21.33 -6.12 -19.96
C LEU A 170 -21.35 -5.06 -18.85
N GLU A 171 -22.41 -4.25 -18.75
CA GLU A 171 -22.59 -3.28 -17.65
C GLU A 171 -22.66 -3.99 -16.29
N ILE A 172 -23.27 -5.17 -16.20
CA ILE A 172 -23.29 -6.00 -14.99
C ILE A 172 -21.86 -6.38 -14.60
N PHE A 173 -21.05 -6.84 -15.56
CA PHE A 173 -19.64 -7.19 -15.30
C PHE A 173 -18.78 -5.99 -14.96
N ALA A 174 -19.03 -4.83 -15.57
CA ALA A 174 -18.39 -3.57 -15.16
C ALA A 174 -18.72 -3.23 -13.70
N GLY A 175 -19.98 -3.47 -13.27
CA GLY A 175 -20.40 -3.33 -11.87
C GLY A 175 -19.66 -4.29 -10.93
N TYR A 176 -19.49 -5.56 -11.32
CA TYR A 176 -18.69 -6.52 -10.55
C TYR A 176 -17.23 -6.12 -10.46
N THR A 177 -16.64 -5.64 -11.57
CA THR A 177 -15.26 -5.13 -11.56
C THR A 177 -15.13 -3.93 -10.63
N SER A 178 -16.08 -3.00 -10.66
CA SER A 178 -16.14 -1.84 -9.76
C SER A 178 -16.18 -2.27 -8.29
N SER A 179 -17.05 -3.24 -7.95
CA SER A 179 -17.17 -3.77 -6.59
C SER A 179 -15.89 -4.50 -6.14
N THR A 180 -15.27 -5.26 -7.02
CA THR A 180 -14.01 -5.97 -6.73
C THR A 180 -12.89 -4.98 -6.42
N LEU A 181 -12.74 -3.92 -7.22
CA LEU A 181 -11.76 -2.87 -6.99
C LEU A 181 -12.05 -2.11 -5.67
N GLN A 182 -13.33 -1.80 -5.40
CA GLN A 182 -13.73 -1.14 -4.14
C GLN A 182 -13.39 -2.02 -2.94
N ASN A 183 -13.73 -3.31 -2.97
CA ASN A 183 -13.44 -4.24 -1.89
C ASN A 183 -11.93 -4.38 -1.63
N ALA A 184 -11.11 -4.45 -2.69
CA ALA A 184 -9.66 -4.49 -2.57
C ALA A 184 -9.09 -3.21 -1.94
N LEU A 185 -9.63 -2.03 -2.31
CA LEU A 185 -9.27 -0.75 -1.69
C LEU A 185 -9.67 -0.67 -0.21
N ASP A 186 -10.86 -1.15 0.13
CA ASP A 186 -11.36 -1.13 1.50
C ASP A 186 -10.60 -2.12 2.38
N ALA A 187 -10.26 -3.31 1.86
CA ALA A 187 -9.40 -4.28 2.54
C ALA A 187 -8.00 -3.68 2.79
N LYS A 188 -7.42 -3.01 1.79
CA LYS A 188 -6.15 -2.31 1.94
C LYS A 188 -6.21 -1.23 3.02
N ARG A 189 -7.23 -0.37 3.00
CA ARG A 189 -7.43 0.65 4.04
C ARG A 189 -7.57 0.05 5.43
N ALA A 190 -8.36 -1.03 5.54
CA ALA A 190 -8.53 -1.73 6.81
C ALA A 190 -7.21 -2.32 7.31
N ALA A 191 -6.40 -2.91 6.42
CA ALA A 191 -5.08 -3.42 6.74
C ALA A 191 -4.13 -2.30 7.19
N GLU A 192 -4.14 -1.15 6.51
CA GLU A 192 -3.33 0.02 6.91
C GLU A 192 -3.72 0.54 8.30
N LEU A 193 -5.02 0.70 8.56
CA LEU A 193 -5.51 1.12 9.87
C LEU A 193 -5.17 0.08 10.94
N ALA A 194 -5.29 -1.21 10.64
CA ALA A 194 -4.92 -2.28 11.56
C ALA A 194 -3.41 -2.35 11.88
N ARG A 195 -2.54 -1.70 11.08
CA ARG A 195 -1.08 -1.68 11.25
C ARG A 195 -0.55 -0.46 12.00
N ARG A 196 -1.33 0.61 12.10
CA ARG A 196 -0.89 1.88 12.69
C ARG A 196 -1.44 2.11 14.09
N ASP A 197 -0.68 2.83 14.88
CA ASP A 197 -1.15 3.46 16.12
C ASP A 197 -1.88 4.77 15.78
N ASP A 198 -3.14 4.87 16.16
CA ASP A 198 -4.02 5.99 15.80
C ASP A 198 -3.54 7.34 16.35
N LEU A 199 -2.77 7.32 17.44
CA LEU A 199 -2.29 8.53 18.08
C LEU A 199 -1.06 9.10 17.41
N THR A 200 -0.07 8.26 17.16
CA THR A 200 1.26 8.67 16.68
C THR A 200 1.43 8.50 15.17
N GLY A 201 0.60 7.65 14.54
CA GLY A 201 0.72 7.28 13.14
C GLY A 201 1.94 6.39 12.83
N LEU A 202 2.66 5.92 13.84
CA LEU A 202 3.69 4.88 13.71
C LEU A 202 3.03 3.51 13.57
N SER A 203 3.83 2.46 13.37
CA SER A 203 3.32 1.10 13.47
C SER A 203 2.82 0.82 14.89
N ASN A 204 1.73 0.03 15.00
CA ASN A 204 1.27 -0.43 16.30
C ASN A 204 2.04 -1.69 16.76
N ASP A 205 1.86 -2.09 18.01
CA ASP A 205 2.49 -3.26 18.61
C ASP A 205 2.25 -4.55 17.80
N ARG A 206 1.02 -4.78 17.36
CA ARG A 206 0.67 -5.98 16.58
C ARG A 206 1.46 -6.05 15.27
N TRP A 207 1.58 -4.95 14.56
CA TRP A 207 2.33 -4.88 13.31
C TRP A 207 3.84 -4.96 13.55
N LEU A 208 4.33 -4.37 14.64
CA LEU A 208 5.72 -4.50 15.06
C LEU A 208 6.14 -5.97 15.18
N HIS A 209 5.39 -6.76 15.92
CA HIS A 209 5.70 -8.19 16.11
C HIS A 209 5.74 -8.96 14.80
N HIS A 210 4.77 -8.70 13.91
CA HIS A 210 4.71 -9.35 12.59
C HIS A 210 5.91 -8.97 11.73
N ARG A 211 6.16 -7.67 11.55
CA ARG A 211 7.23 -7.16 10.68
C ARG A 211 8.64 -7.49 11.20
N LEU A 212 8.82 -7.54 12.51
CA LEU A 212 10.10 -7.90 13.09
C LEU A 212 10.50 -9.35 12.77
N VAL A 213 9.53 -10.27 12.77
CA VAL A 213 9.77 -11.67 12.35
C VAL A 213 10.22 -11.73 10.88
N GLU A 214 9.57 -10.97 10.00
CA GLU A 214 9.97 -10.87 8.59
C GLU A 214 11.37 -10.27 8.42
N MET A 215 11.67 -9.17 9.14
CA MET A 215 12.97 -8.51 9.09
C MET A 215 14.11 -9.45 9.55
N ILE A 216 13.85 -10.29 10.54
CA ILE A 216 14.81 -11.31 10.98
C ILE A 216 15.02 -12.37 9.89
N ALA A 217 13.95 -12.85 9.27
CA ALA A 217 14.06 -13.80 8.16
C ALA A 217 14.81 -13.19 6.95
N GLU A 218 14.56 -11.93 6.63
CA GLU A 218 15.29 -11.17 5.60
C GLU A 218 16.79 -11.04 5.96
N ALA A 219 17.09 -10.78 7.24
CA ALA A 219 18.46 -10.71 7.76
C ALA A 219 19.17 -12.05 7.61
N ASP A 220 18.51 -13.17 7.97
CA ASP A 220 19.09 -14.52 7.81
C ASP A 220 19.41 -14.84 6.34
N VAL A 221 18.55 -14.45 5.42
CA VAL A 221 18.76 -14.66 3.97
C VAL A 221 19.87 -13.76 3.43
N SER A 222 19.91 -12.50 3.84
CA SER A 222 20.88 -11.51 3.34
C SER A 222 22.25 -11.58 4.04
N GLY A 223 22.33 -12.19 5.22
CA GLY A 223 23.52 -12.17 6.08
C GLY A 223 23.80 -10.81 6.70
N GLN A 224 22.81 -9.89 6.71
CA GLN A 224 22.96 -8.53 7.23
C GLN A 224 22.36 -8.42 8.65
N PRO A 225 23.05 -7.76 9.61
CA PRO A 225 22.54 -7.60 10.96
C PRO A 225 21.36 -6.63 11.05
N LEU A 226 20.60 -6.72 12.16
CA LEU A 226 19.59 -5.74 12.56
C LEU A 226 20.00 -5.07 13.87
N ALA A 227 19.62 -3.78 14.04
CA ALA A 227 19.63 -3.13 15.34
C ALA A 227 18.19 -2.82 15.77
N LEU A 228 17.84 -3.14 17.02
CA LEU A 228 16.58 -2.79 17.63
C LEU A 228 16.82 -1.87 18.82
N ILE A 229 16.14 -0.72 18.80
CA ILE A 229 16.15 0.29 19.85
C ILE A 229 14.78 0.25 20.51
N PHE A 230 14.72 -0.04 21.82
CA PHE A 230 13.51 0.04 22.64
C PHE A 230 13.65 1.21 23.59
N PHE A 231 12.66 2.09 23.67
CA PHE A 231 12.76 3.23 24.58
C PHE A 231 11.42 3.64 25.19
N ASP A 232 11.53 4.31 26.33
CA ASP A 232 10.41 4.83 27.11
C ASP A 232 10.66 6.31 27.43
N LEU A 233 9.60 7.11 27.42
CA LEU A 233 9.67 8.53 27.74
C LEU A 233 9.73 8.75 29.24
N ASP A 234 10.87 9.18 29.71
CA ASP A 234 11.08 9.47 31.11
C ASP A 234 10.11 10.53 31.64
N ARG A 235 9.55 10.26 32.80
CA ARG A 235 8.64 11.17 33.52
C ARG A 235 7.36 11.56 32.75
N PHE A 236 6.99 10.80 31.70
CA PHE A 236 5.81 11.10 30.89
C PHE A 236 4.52 11.19 31.74
N LYS A 237 4.39 10.31 32.76
CA LYS A 237 3.28 10.38 33.70
C LYS A 237 3.14 11.77 34.36
N ARG A 238 4.24 12.44 34.66
CA ARG A 238 4.21 13.79 35.24
C ARG A 238 3.59 14.82 34.29
N VAL A 239 3.81 14.68 32.98
CA VAL A 239 3.15 15.53 31.97
C VAL A 239 1.64 15.34 32.04
N ASN A 240 1.16 14.09 32.09
CA ASN A 240 -0.26 13.78 32.22
C ASN A 240 -0.84 14.32 33.51
N ASP A 241 -0.16 14.11 34.65
CA ASP A 241 -0.61 14.51 35.98
C ASP A 241 -0.66 16.05 36.12
N THR A 242 0.23 16.78 35.42
CA THR A 242 0.34 18.25 35.52
C THR A 242 -0.53 18.97 34.48
N HIS A 243 -0.57 18.48 33.24
CA HIS A 243 -1.17 19.18 32.09
C HIS A 243 -2.36 18.44 31.48
N GLY A 244 -2.70 17.27 32.04
CA GLY A 244 -3.81 16.43 31.55
C GLY A 244 -3.45 15.52 30.38
N HIS A 245 -4.28 14.50 30.17
CA HIS A 245 -4.06 13.46 29.16
C HIS A 245 -4.04 13.97 27.70
N LEU A 246 -4.68 15.12 27.42
CA LEU A 246 -4.63 15.72 26.08
C LEU A 246 -3.23 16.23 25.76
N ALA A 247 -2.57 16.88 26.74
CA ALA A 247 -1.20 17.33 26.58
C ALA A 247 -0.24 16.14 26.42
N GLY A 248 -0.38 15.09 27.23
CA GLY A 248 0.41 13.86 27.05
C GLY A 248 0.20 13.22 25.68
N SER A 249 -1.04 13.14 25.21
CA SER A 249 -1.32 12.64 23.86
C SER A 249 -0.66 13.48 22.77
N GLN A 250 -0.57 14.81 22.97
CA GLN A 250 0.11 15.68 22.02
C GLN A 250 1.62 15.45 22.03
N VAL A 251 2.25 15.28 23.21
CA VAL A 251 3.68 14.89 23.31
C VAL A 251 3.95 13.61 22.54
N LEU A 252 3.11 12.57 22.70
CA LEU A 252 3.27 11.30 21.96
C LEU A 252 3.18 11.49 20.44
N ARG A 253 2.27 12.35 19.95
CA ARG A 253 2.19 12.68 18.52
C ARG A 253 3.48 13.34 18.02
N GLU A 254 4.01 14.28 18.80
CA GLU A 254 5.24 15.00 18.45
C GLU A 254 6.45 14.07 18.45
N VAL A 255 6.55 13.12 19.40
CA VAL A 255 7.58 12.07 19.39
C VAL A 255 7.45 11.21 18.13
N GLY A 256 6.23 10.77 17.77
CA GLY A 256 6.00 10.02 16.53
C GLY A 256 6.41 10.80 15.28
N PHE A 257 6.15 12.11 15.24
CA PHE A 257 6.59 12.98 14.15
C PHE A 257 8.11 13.13 14.11
N LEU A 258 8.74 13.32 15.28
CA LEU A 258 10.18 13.44 15.44
C LEU A 258 10.90 12.19 14.92
N LEU A 259 10.47 11.01 15.32
CA LEU A 259 11.03 9.75 14.85
C LEU A 259 10.99 9.61 13.33
N ARG A 260 9.87 9.92 12.68
CA ARG A 260 9.77 9.88 11.21
C ARG A 260 10.68 10.87 10.50
N ARG A 261 11.07 11.95 11.15
CA ARG A 261 12.03 12.93 10.60
C ARG A 261 13.49 12.53 10.81
N LEU A 262 13.78 11.87 11.91
CA LEU A 262 15.15 11.48 12.27
C LEU A 262 15.57 10.18 11.58
N VAL A 263 14.69 9.18 11.56
CA VAL A 263 14.98 7.87 10.99
C VAL A 263 14.42 7.82 9.58
N THR A 264 15.31 8.02 8.62
CA THR A 264 14.98 8.03 7.17
C THR A 264 15.52 6.82 6.44
N ASP A 265 16.06 5.84 7.16
CA ASP A 265 16.59 4.61 6.59
C ASP A 265 15.50 3.81 5.88
N GLU A 266 15.78 3.41 4.64
CA GLU A 266 14.85 2.60 3.85
C GLU A 266 14.64 1.23 4.52
N GLY A 267 13.39 0.87 4.75
CA GLY A 267 13.01 -0.36 5.44
C GLY A 267 13.03 -0.29 6.97
N ALA A 268 13.37 0.85 7.57
CA ALA A 268 13.28 1.02 9.03
C ALA A 268 11.83 0.85 9.52
N LEU A 269 11.67 0.17 10.66
CA LEU A 269 10.40 -0.02 11.33
C LEU A 269 10.34 0.91 12.55
N LEU A 270 9.36 1.82 12.55
CA LEU A 270 9.06 2.72 13.65
C LEU A 270 7.72 2.33 14.24
N ALA A 271 7.69 1.99 15.53
CA ALA A 271 6.48 1.54 16.19
C ALA A 271 6.27 2.21 17.55
N ARG A 272 5.02 2.33 17.94
CA ARG A 272 4.64 2.55 19.33
C ARG A 272 4.25 1.21 19.94
N TYR A 273 4.99 0.78 20.94
CA TYR A 273 4.77 -0.51 21.62
C TYR A 273 3.56 -0.46 22.56
N GLY A 274 3.42 0.63 23.31
CA GLY A 274 2.28 0.90 24.17
C GLY A 274 2.55 2.06 25.12
N GLY A 275 1.52 2.72 25.63
CA GLY A 275 1.71 3.84 26.55
C GLY A 275 2.67 4.90 26.04
N ASP A 276 3.81 5.02 26.67
CA ASP A 276 4.95 5.90 26.39
C ASP A 276 6.18 5.15 25.84
N GLU A 277 6.01 3.90 25.41
CA GLU A 277 7.06 3.02 24.89
C GLU A 277 7.07 2.98 23.36
N PHE A 278 8.27 3.02 22.79
CA PHE A 278 8.50 3.03 21.35
C PHE A 278 9.60 2.05 20.95
N VAL A 279 9.53 1.58 19.71
CA VAL A 279 10.52 0.68 19.13
C VAL A 279 10.95 1.21 17.76
N VAL A 280 12.25 1.19 17.52
CA VAL A 280 12.85 1.46 16.21
C VAL A 280 13.69 0.24 15.83
N CYS A 281 13.43 -0.34 14.65
CA CYS A 281 14.26 -1.42 14.11
C CYS A 281 14.90 -0.95 12.81
N LEU A 282 16.22 -1.05 12.72
CA LEU A 282 17.04 -0.62 11.60
C LEU A 282 17.60 -1.84 10.86
N PRO A 283 17.22 -2.06 9.59
CA PRO A 283 17.77 -3.14 8.79
C PRO A 283 19.20 -2.85 8.38
N ALA A 284 20.01 -3.88 8.20
CA ALA A 284 21.41 -3.78 7.77
C ALA A 284 22.25 -2.80 8.63
N SER A 285 21.80 -2.51 9.83
CA SER A 285 22.50 -1.63 10.75
C SER A 285 23.73 -2.32 11.31
N ARG A 286 24.87 -1.71 11.14
CA ARG A 286 26.09 -2.12 11.81
C ARG A 286 25.98 -1.79 13.31
N ALA A 287 26.56 -2.61 14.16
CA ALA A 287 26.50 -2.43 15.61
C ALA A 287 26.74 -0.96 16.10
N PRO A 288 27.74 -0.22 15.58
CA PRO A 288 27.91 1.19 15.96
C PRO A 288 26.73 2.07 15.53
N ALA A 289 26.15 1.83 14.37
CA ALA A 289 25.07 2.67 13.84
C ALA A 289 23.76 2.55 14.66
N GLY A 290 23.51 1.42 15.31
CA GLY A 290 22.36 1.25 16.22
C GLY A 290 22.45 2.15 17.45
N ALA A 291 23.61 2.16 18.10
CA ALA A 291 23.89 3.02 19.25
C ALA A 291 23.90 4.52 18.88
N ASP A 292 24.49 4.88 17.73
CA ASP A 292 24.51 6.25 17.23
C ASP A 292 23.09 6.76 16.93
N ALA A 293 22.25 5.92 16.32
CA ALA A 293 20.85 6.23 16.06
C ALA A 293 20.05 6.40 17.37
N ALA A 294 20.30 5.56 18.36
CA ALA A 294 19.67 5.67 19.68
C ALA A 294 20.08 6.99 20.37
N GLU A 295 21.36 7.36 20.33
CA GLU A 295 21.84 8.62 20.91
C GLU A 295 21.29 9.85 20.17
N MET A 296 21.16 9.79 18.85
CA MET A 296 20.50 10.83 18.05
C MET A 296 19.03 11.00 18.47
N ILE A 297 18.30 9.91 18.68
CA ILE A 297 16.91 9.94 19.15
C ILE A 297 16.83 10.52 20.55
N ARG A 298 17.70 10.08 21.49
CA ARG A 298 17.78 10.57 22.86
C ARG A 298 17.99 12.08 22.90
N ASP A 299 19.03 12.57 22.20
CA ASP A 299 19.40 13.98 22.16
C ASP A 299 18.28 14.84 21.54
N ALA A 300 17.66 14.35 20.47
CA ALA A 300 16.55 15.05 19.82
C ALA A 300 15.31 15.16 20.72
N ILE A 301 14.96 14.11 21.48
CA ILE A 301 13.86 14.17 22.45
C ILE A 301 14.19 15.15 23.58
N GLU A 302 15.40 15.09 24.14
CA GLU A 302 15.85 16.00 25.22
C GLU A 302 15.79 17.46 24.82
N ARG A 303 16.19 17.79 23.56
CA ARG A 303 16.23 19.17 23.06
C ARG A 303 14.91 19.68 22.51
N THR A 304 13.92 18.80 22.33
CA THR A 304 12.63 19.22 21.79
C THR A 304 11.83 19.98 22.83
N VAL A 305 11.39 21.19 22.45
CA VAL A 305 10.36 21.92 23.20
C VAL A 305 9.00 21.37 22.73
N PHE A 306 8.39 20.55 23.59
CA PHE A 306 7.09 19.94 23.28
C PHE A 306 5.96 20.95 23.51
N ILE A 307 4.91 20.84 22.69
CA ILE A 307 3.71 21.71 22.71
C ILE A 307 4.12 23.19 22.66
N ASP A 308 5.06 23.50 21.74
CA ASP A 308 5.55 24.88 21.53
C ASP A 308 4.47 25.79 20.91
N GLN A 309 3.48 25.21 20.25
CA GLN A 309 2.35 25.91 19.68
C GLN A 309 1.03 25.36 20.24
N ALA A 310 -0.03 26.18 20.21
CA ALA A 310 -1.35 25.75 20.59
C ALA A 310 -1.95 24.79 19.54
N TYR A 311 -2.65 23.77 19.99
CA TYR A 311 -3.36 22.82 19.13
C TYR A 311 -4.89 23.02 19.25
N GLY A 312 -5.40 23.89 18.41
CA GLY A 312 -6.79 24.34 18.48
C GLY A 312 -7.09 25.03 19.81
N ASP A 313 -8.38 25.03 20.19
CA ASP A 313 -8.84 25.62 21.47
C ASP A 313 -8.60 24.69 22.67
N ALA A 314 -8.24 23.42 22.42
CA ALA A 314 -8.20 22.39 23.47
C ALA A 314 -6.84 22.32 24.18
N ILE A 315 -5.73 22.70 23.53
CA ILE A 315 -4.37 22.59 24.09
C ILE A 315 -3.64 23.92 23.83
N PRO A 316 -3.46 24.76 24.86
CA PRO A 316 -2.65 25.97 24.74
C PRO A 316 -1.17 25.60 24.54
N ALA A 317 -0.36 26.54 24.05
CA ALA A 317 1.09 26.37 24.03
C ALA A 317 1.61 26.25 25.48
N LEU A 318 2.35 25.16 25.74
CA LEU A 318 2.85 24.84 27.08
C LEU A 318 4.37 24.99 27.19
N HIS A 319 5.09 25.05 26.07
CA HIS A 319 6.55 25.22 25.97
C HIS A 319 7.31 24.27 26.90
N LEU A 320 7.05 22.96 26.80
CA LEU A 320 7.63 21.94 27.69
C LEU A 320 9.09 21.65 27.30
N GLU A 321 10.01 22.48 27.74
CA GLU A 321 11.46 22.33 27.55
C GLU A 321 12.05 21.42 28.65
N GLY A 322 12.80 20.38 28.26
CA GLY A 322 13.45 19.46 29.21
C GLY A 322 12.49 18.68 30.11
N ALA A 323 11.18 18.77 29.86
CA ALA A 323 10.16 18.08 30.66
C ALA A 323 10.10 16.58 30.39
N VAL A 324 10.51 16.16 29.19
CA VAL A 324 10.53 14.77 28.72
C VAL A 324 11.91 14.43 28.19
N THR A 325 12.48 13.33 28.66
CA THR A 325 13.67 12.70 28.10
C THR A 325 13.35 11.24 27.75
N ALA A 326 14.28 10.48 27.24
CA ALA A 326 14.08 9.06 26.98
C ALA A 326 15.22 8.21 27.53
N SER A 327 14.85 7.01 27.99
CA SER A 327 15.78 5.95 28.35
C SER A 327 15.73 4.90 27.26
N LEU A 328 16.86 4.60 26.62
CA LEU A 328 16.92 3.74 25.44
C LEU A 328 17.78 2.51 25.71
N GLY A 329 17.30 1.36 25.24
CA GLY A 329 18.04 0.12 25.19
C GLY A 329 18.27 -0.32 23.74
N VAL A 330 19.46 -0.76 23.40
CA VAL A 330 19.83 -1.24 22.07
C VAL A 330 20.23 -2.69 22.14
N ALA A 331 19.68 -3.48 21.23
CA ALA A 331 20.08 -4.87 21.02
C ALA A 331 20.33 -5.11 19.52
N HIS A 332 21.22 -6.06 19.21
CA HIS A 332 21.56 -6.42 17.85
C HIS A 332 21.16 -7.87 17.56
N TYR A 333 20.75 -8.11 16.34
CA TYR A 333 20.56 -9.44 15.80
C TYR A 333 21.64 -9.72 14.76
N HIS A 334 22.36 -10.83 14.96
CA HIS A 334 23.39 -11.31 14.02
C HIS A 334 22.90 -12.58 13.33
N PRO A 335 22.77 -12.59 11.99
CA PRO A 335 22.37 -13.78 11.25
C PRO A 335 23.35 -14.95 11.48
N GLY A 336 22.81 -16.16 11.61
CA GLY A 336 23.62 -17.38 11.81
C GLY A 336 24.11 -17.64 13.24
N ALA A 337 23.77 -16.80 14.21
CA ALA A 337 24.13 -17.01 15.62
C ALA A 337 23.28 -18.07 16.35
N GLY A 338 22.35 -18.74 15.67
CA GLY A 338 21.48 -19.76 16.27
C GLY A 338 20.69 -20.59 15.28
N GLU A 339 19.88 -21.54 15.77
CA GLU A 339 18.91 -22.25 14.94
C GLU A 339 17.88 -21.25 14.37
N ALA A 340 17.66 -21.28 13.07
CA ALA A 340 16.74 -20.39 12.33
C ALA A 340 15.27 -20.53 12.85
N ARG A 341 14.92 -19.77 13.86
CA ARG A 341 13.56 -19.64 14.40
C ARG A 341 13.18 -18.16 14.51
N PRO A 342 12.82 -17.49 13.40
CA PRO A 342 12.62 -16.04 13.39
C PRO A 342 11.70 -15.50 14.48
N TYR A 343 10.66 -16.25 14.85
CA TYR A 343 9.74 -15.84 15.92
C TYR A 343 10.41 -15.85 17.31
N ALA A 344 11.21 -16.86 17.62
CA ALA A 344 11.93 -16.92 18.90
C ALA A 344 13.00 -15.83 18.99
N SER A 345 13.72 -15.60 17.89
CA SER A 345 14.73 -14.53 17.75
C SER A 345 14.11 -13.14 17.90
N ALA A 346 12.95 -12.88 17.28
CA ALA A 346 12.23 -11.60 17.40
C ALA A 346 11.85 -11.28 18.85
N ARG A 347 11.35 -12.30 19.57
CA ARG A 347 10.99 -12.15 20.98
C ARG A 347 12.21 -11.90 21.86
N ALA A 348 13.30 -12.63 21.63
CA ALA A 348 14.55 -12.45 22.37
C ALA A 348 15.15 -11.07 22.14
N LEU A 349 15.18 -10.61 20.90
CA LEU A 349 15.71 -9.30 20.52
C LEU A 349 14.93 -8.16 21.21
N LEU A 350 13.59 -8.21 21.22
CA LEU A 350 12.76 -7.27 21.96
C LEU A 350 13.06 -7.30 23.46
N GLN A 351 13.16 -8.50 24.05
CA GLN A 351 13.44 -8.68 25.48
C GLN A 351 14.82 -8.14 25.87
N HIS A 352 15.85 -8.34 25.05
CA HIS A 352 17.18 -7.82 25.29
C HIS A 352 17.19 -6.28 25.27
N ALA A 353 16.58 -5.67 24.25
CA ALA A 353 16.49 -4.22 24.19
C ALA A 353 15.67 -3.61 25.34
N ASP A 354 14.56 -4.24 25.73
CA ASP A 354 13.77 -3.83 26.90
C ASP A 354 14.59 -3.92 28.20
N THR A 355 15.37 -4.99 28.39
CA THR A 355 16.27 -5.16 29.55
C THR A 355 17.31 -4.03 29.58
N ALA A 356 17.91 -3.67 28.45
CA ALA A 356 18.85 -2.56 28.36
C ALA A 356 18.16 -1.22 28.64
N MET A 357 16.96 -0.99 28.14
CA MET A 357 16.17 0.22 28.46
C MET A 357 15.91 0.32 29.97
N TYR A 358 15.56 -0.79 30.61
CA TYR A 358 15.37 -0.79 32.06
C TYR A 358 16.68 -0.49 32.82
N ALA A 359 17.83 -0.98 32.31
CA ALA A 359 19.15 -0.62 32.86
C ALA A 359 19.41 0.89 32.72
N ALA A 360 19.09 1.50 31.57
CA ALA A 360 19.18 2.95 31.34
C ALA A 360 18.32 3.73 32.35
N LYS A 361 17.09 3.30 32.60
CA LYS A 361 16.22 3.91 33.63
C LYS A 361 16.83 3.83 35.02
N SER A 362 17.40 2.67 35.36
CA SER A 362 18.01 2.42 36.68
C SER A 362 19.31 3.19 36.87
N ALA A 363 20.09 3.41 35.83
CA ALA A 363 21.36 4.15 35.85
C ALA A 363 21.19 5.67 35.87
N GLY A 364 19.97 6.20 35.94
CA GLY A 364 19.69 7.64 36.09
C GLY A 364 18.91 8.27 34.96
N ARG A 365 18.39 7.48 34.03
CA ARG A 365 17.58 7.91 32.87
C ARG A 365 18.35 8.74 31.85
N ASN A 366 17.65 9.20 30.81
CA ASN A 366 18.17 10.07 29.74
C ASN A 366 19.50 9.58 29.17
N ARG A 367 19.54 8.29 28.80
CA ARG A 367 20.74 7.62 28.29
C ARG A 367 20.42 6.45 27.40
N VAL A 368 21.46 5.98 26.73
CA VAL A 368 21.46 4.76 25.93
C VAL A 368 22.26 3.70 26.68
N GLU A 369 21.70 2.48 26.75
CA GLU A 369 22.43 1.28 27.18
C GLU A 369 22.37 0.26 26.03
N VAL A 370 23.48 -0.42 25.79
CA VAL A 370 23.60 -1.40 24.71
C VAL A 370 23.82 -2.78 25.35
N VAL A 371 23.05 -3.77 24.89
CA VAL A 371 23.35 -5.16 25.27
C VAL A 371 24.63 -5.58 24.55
N GLU A 372 25.67 -5.90 25.31
CA GLU A 372 26.86 -6.54 24.75
C GLU A 372 26.47 -7.99 24.39
N ASP A 373 26.72 -8.40 23.16
CA ASP A 373 26.60 -9.80 22.77
C ASP A 373 27.55 -10.64 23.65
N GLU A 374 26.98 -11.54 24.46
CA GLU A 374 27.80 -12.61 25.03
C GLU A 374 28.31 -13.49 23.86
N SER A 375 29.61 -13.39 23.59
CA SER A 375 30.37 -14.06 22.54
C SER A 375 30.28 -15.58 22.63
#